data_884bbaaa4b1350cf550cda63c1640a92
#
_entry.id   884bbaaa4b1350cf550cda63c1640a92
#
_cell.length_a   1.000
_cell.length_b   1.000
_cell.length_c   1.000
_cell.angle_alpha   90.00
_cell.angle_beta   90.00
_cell.angle_gamma   90.00
#
_symmetry.space_group_name_H-M   'P 1'
#
loop_
_entity.id
_entity.type
_entity.pdbx_description
1 polymer ?
#
loop_
_entity_poly.entity_id
_entity_poly.type
_entity_poly.pdbx_seq_one_letter_code
_entity_poly.pdbx_strand_id
1 'polypeptide(L)'
;MSSTLLSQEKYIYAGKIYDSNSGKYHLNKTIIVSKNIISSIEDGFIEPDNENIIVYDLKSKVLLPGLIDFHVHMESESGGKDKYINRFQDNKADVAYRSTVVARKTLLAGFTTVRDVGGSGVNISLRNAINSGVVVGPRIFTSGKTIATTGGHGDPTNGYREGLVEDPGPEDGVVNSIADARKAVRYRYKNGADLIKITATGGVMSMAKNGQNPQFTEEVMRAIVNTANDYGMHVAAHAHGDEGMYRAVRSGVKTIEHGSIMKERTMKLMREKNTFLVPTISAGEHVAKMASIPGYYPAIIIPKALEVGVQNKASTKKAYQMGVPIAFGTDAGVFPHGDNAGEFVYWDEIGIPPEYSIKSATITNAKLLNMNNLLGQIKKGFYADIIATNDSPTEDISTLKNIIFVMKDGEVYKK
;
A
#
# COMPACT_ATOMS: atom_id res chain seq x y z
N MET A 1 40.10 -1.06 -18.51
CA MET A 1 39.92 -2.30 -17.74
C MET A 1 38.65 -2.14 -16.91
N SER A 2 37.57 -2.77 -17.35
CA SER A 2 36.30 -2.76 -16.59
C SER A 2 36.48 -3.79 -15.49
N SER A 3 36.70 -3.34 -14.24
CA SER A 3 36.56 -4.22 -13.08
C SER A 3 35.09 -4.57 -12.98
N THR A 4 34.72 -5.77 -13.41
CA THR A 4 33.52 -6.44 -12.98
C THR A 4 33.61 -6.52 -11.45
N LEU A 5 32.97 -5.61 -10.75
CA LEU A 5 32.64 -5.79 -9.33
C LEU A 5 31.81 -7.09 -9.28
N LEU A 6 32.48 -8.20 -8.96
CA LEU A 6 31.81 -9.43 -8.58
C LEU A 6 30.88 -9.05 -7.41
N SER A 7 29.60 -9.13 -7.61
CA SER A 7 28.61 -8.87 -6.56
C SER A 7 28.94 -9.85 -5.42
N GLN A 8 29.31 -9.30 -4.26
CA GLN A 8 29.68 -10.03 -3.08
C GLN A 8 28.50 -10.90 -2.63
N GLU A 9 28.70 -12.21 -2.54
CA GLU A 9 27.69 -13.11 -1.99
C GLU A 9 27.44 -12.80 -0.51
N LYS A 10 26.20 -13.03 -0.08
CA LYS A 10 25.78 -12.83 1.30
C LYS A 10 25.14 -14.12 1.81
N TYR A 11 25.58 -14.59 2.96
CA TYR A 11 24.99 -15.73 3.67
C TYR A 11 24.17 -15.23 4.85
N ILE A 12 22.95 -15.73 4.99
CA ILE A 12 22.07 -15.41 6.12
C ILE A 12 21.78 -16.70 6.87
N TYR A 13 22.29 -16.82 8.08
CA TYR A 13 22.00 -17.94 8.96
C TYR A 13 20.66 -17.70 9.64
N ALA A 14 19.65 -18.44 9.24
CA ALA A 14 18.28 -18.30 9.69
C ALA A 14 17.92 -19.39 10.68
N GLY A 15 17.55 -19.02 11.92
CA GLY A 15 17.06 -20.00 12.90
C GLY A 15 15.68 -20.54 12.51
N LYS A 16 14.78 -19.64 12.12
CA LYS A 16 13.44 -19.97 11.63
C LYS A 16 13.13 -19.14 10.38
N ILE A 17 12.62 -19.78 9.34
CA ILE A 17 12.08 -19.10 8.14
C ILE A 17 10.59 -19.39 8.06
N TYR A 18 9.76 -18.37 8.07
CA TYR A 18 8.33 -18.51 7.87
C TYR A 18 7.99 -18.68 6.37
N ASP A 19 7.37 -19.78 6.03
CA ASP A 19 6.81 -20.01 4.70
C ASP A 19 5.37 -19.47 4.64
N SER A 20 5.21 -18.31 4.03
CA SER A 20 3.91 -17.64 3.89
C SER A 20 2.89 -18.45 3.06
N ASN A 21 3.33 -19.46 2.29
CA ASN A 21 2.44 -20.29 1.50
C ASN A 21 1.80 -21.40 2.34
N SER A 22 2.63 -22.12 3.11
CA SER A 22 2.19 -23.27 3.92
C SER A 22 1.83 -22.88 5.37
N GLY A 23 2.19 -21.70 5.85
CA GLY A 23 2.05 -21.31 7.26
C GLY A 23 3.01 -22.02 8.21
N LYS A 24 4.03 -22.69 7.70
CA LYS A 24 4.99 -23.49 8.48
C LYS A 24 6.34 -22.81 8.62
N TYR A 25 7.15 -23.27 9.58
CA TYR A 25 8.51 -22.83 9.77
C TYR A 25 9.50 -23.86 9.24
N HIS A 26 10.51 -23.41 8.47
CA HIS A 26 11.73 -24.15 8.18
C HIS A 26 12.81 -23.74 9.17
N LEU A 27 13.49 -24.72 9.76
CA LEU A 27 14.46 -24.50 10.83
C LEU A 27 15.89 -24.64 10.32
N ASN A 28 16.80 -23.84 10.90
CA ASN A 28 18.24 -23.95 10.73
C ASN A 28 18.66 -24.03 9.25
N LYS A 29 18.53 -22.91 8.55
CA LYS A 29 18.87 -22.79 7.12
C LYS A 29 19.94 -21.72 6.89
N THR A 30 20.70 -21.92 5.83
CA THR A 30 21.52 -20.86 5.21
C THR A 30 20.82 -20.37 3.95
N ILE A 31 20.48 -19.08 3.92
CA ILE A 31 19.99 -18.43 2.70
C ILE A 31 21.20 -17.80 2.02
N ILE A 32 21.46 -18.17 0.77
CA ILE A 32 22.54 -17.61 -0.04
C ILE A 32 21.93 -16.59 -1.01
N VAL A 33 22.46 -15.36 -0.96
CA VAL A 33 22.02 -14.24 -1.78
C VAL A 33 23.14 -13.85 -2.74
N SER A 34 22.83 -13.83 -4.02
CA SER A 34 23.73 -13.34 -5.07
C SER A 34 23.05 -12.18 -5.80
N LYS A 35 23.70 -11.03 -5.80
CA LYS A 35 23.12 -9.76 -6.28
C LYS A 35 21.81 -9.47 -5.52
N ASN A 36 20.70 -9.39 -6.22
CA ASN A 36 19.38 -9.09 -5.68
C ASN A 36 18.48 -10.34 -5.52
N ILE A 37 19.00 -11.54 -5.75
CA ILE A 37 18.23 -12.79 -5.83
C ILE A 37 18.70 -13.77 -4.76
N ILE A 38 17.77 -14.53 -4.20
CA ILE A 38 18.07 -15.72 -3.40
C ILE A 38 18.52 -16.82 -4.37
N SER A 39 19.81 -17.15 -4.33
CA SER A 39 20.42 -18.16 -5.24
C SER A 39 20.16 -19.58 -4.76
N SER A 40 20.19 -19.81 -3.44
CA SER A 40 19.82 -21.10 -2.83
C SER A 40 19.40 -20.96 -1.37
N ILE A 41 18.82 -22.02 -0.81
CA ILE A 41 18.51 -22.18 0.60
C ILE A 41 18.95 -23.59 0.97
N GLU A 42 19.92 -23.68 1.87
CA GLU A 42 20.58 -24.92 2.23
C GLU A 42 20.23 -25.34 3.66
N ASP A 43 20.36 -26.63 3.94
CA ASP A 43 20.17 -27.19 5.29
C ASP A 43 21.38 -26.89 6.17
N GLY A 44 21.12 -26.48 7.41
CA GLY A 44 22.17 -26.17 8.38
C GLY A 44 22.80 -24.78 8.14
N PHE A 45 23.89 -24.53 8.87
CA PHE A 45 24.68 -23.30 8.80
C PHE A 45 25.99 -23.61 8.07
N ILE A 46 26.05 -23.24 6.79
CA ILE A 46 27.19 -23.54 5.91
C ILE A 46 28.24 -22.47 6.10
N GLU A 47 29.47 -22.90 6.42
CA GLU A 47 30.62 -22.01 6.49
C GLU A 47 30.95 -21.45 5.09
N PRO A 48 31.27 -20.15 4.98
CA PRO A 48 31.70 -19.56 3.72
C PRO A 48 32.99 -20.22 3.20
N ASP A 49 33.08 -20.42 1.91
CA ASP A 49 34.25 -20.96 1.25
C ASP A 49 35.33 -19.90 0.95
N ASN A 50 35.02 -18.62 1.15
CA ASN A 50 35.97 -17.53 1.03
C ASN A 50 35.63 -16.35 1.97
N GLU A 51 36.66 -15.57 2.33
CA GLU A 51 36.57 -14.45 3.27
C GLU A 51 35.80 -13.23 2.76
N ASN A 52 35.48 -13.18 1.46
CA ASN A 52 34.74 -12.06 0.87
C ASN A 52 33.22 -12.19 1.06
N ILE A 53 32.74 -13.34 1.49
CA ILE A 53 31.32 -13.57 1.75
C ILE A 53 30.91 -12.89 3.04
N ILE A 54 29.88 -12.05 2.98
CA ILE A 54 29.32 -11.41 4.18
C ILE A 54 28.32 -12.37 4.83
N VAL A 55 28.54 -12.65 6.13
CA VAL A 55 27.62 -13.49 6.92
C VAL A 55 26.76 -12.60 7.83
N TYR A 56 25.45 -12.81 7.78
CA TYR A 56 24.48 -12.26 8.72
C TYR A 56 23.98 -13.37 9.62
N ASP A 57 24.37 -13.33 10.92
CA ASP A 57 23.96 -14.32 11.90
C ASP A 57 22.60 -13.96 12.51
N LEU A 58 21.54 -14.62 12.03
CA LEU A 58 20.16 -14.51 12.48
C LEU A 58 19.64 -15.84 13.04
N LYS A 59 20.52 -16.69 13.59
CA LYS A 59 20.20 -18.03 14.14
C LYS A 59 19.14 -18.01 15.25
N SER A 60 19.06 -16.91 16.00
CA SER A 60 18.08 -16.75 17.09
C SER A 60 16.80 -16.01 16.64
N LYS A 61 16.63 -15.74 15.35
CA LYS A 61 15.59 -14.87 14.82
C LYS A 61 14.60 -15.61 13.95
N VAL A 62 13.45 -14.97 13.71
CA VAL A 62 12.41 -15.45 12.80
C VAL A 62 12.44 -14.57 11.53
N LEU A 63 12.70 -15.18 10.39
CA LEU A 63 12.77 -14.51 9.10
C LEU A 63 11.45 -14.67 8.36
N LEU A 64 11.02 -13.57 7.72
CA LEU A 64 9.86 -13.52 6.85
C LEU A 64 10.25 -12.87 5.52
N PRO A 65 9.47 -13.10 4.44
CA PRO A 65 9.57 -12.26 3.24
C PRO A 65 9.33 -10.80 3.60
N GLY A 66 9.94 -9.89 2.88
CA GLY A 66 9.62 -8.47 2.97
C GLY A 66 8.12 -8.23 2.82
N LEU A 67 7.55 -7.38 3.67
CA LEU A 67 6.12 -7.08 3.69
C LEU A 67 5.74 -6.18 2.50
N ILE A 68 4.50 -6.32 2.04
CA ILE A 68 3.92 -5.54 0.96
C ILE A 68 2.69 -4.81 1.49
N ASP A 69 2.73 -3.47 1.50
CA ASP A 69 1.59 -2.62 1.84
C ASP A 69 0.86 -2.18 0.57
N PHE A 70 -0.40 -2.57 0.43
CA PHE A 70 -1.17 -2.38 -0.80
C PHE A 70 -1.93 -1.05 -0.86
N HIS A 71 -1.75 -0.17 0.15
CA HIS A 71 -2.35 1.15 0.17
C HIS A 71 -1.52 2.12 1.01
N VAL A 72 -0.74 2.97 0.36
CA VAL A 72 0.01 4.05 0.99
C VAL A 72 -0.07 5.35 0.19
N HIS A 73 0.36 6.46 0.79
CA HIS A 73 0.54 7.76 0.17
C HIS A 73 1.93 8.31 0.50
N MET A 74 2.91 8.04 -0.37
CA MET A 74 4.34 8.33 -0.11
C MET A 74 4.70 9.82 -0.12
N GLU A 75 3.81 10.68 -0.57
CA GLU A 75 4.00 12.14 -0.60
C GLU A 75 3.48 12.85 0.66
N SER A 76 2.80 12.15 1.54
CA SER A 76 2.15 12.76 2.69
C SER A 76 2.40 12.00 3.98
N GLU A 77 2.30 12.73 5.08
CA GLU A 77 2.26 12.19 6.44
C GLU A 77 1.18 12.95 7.22
N SER A 78 0.69 12.38 8.30
CA SER A 78 -0.30 13.02 9.17
C SER A 78 0.16 14.44 9.58
N GLY A 79 -0.74 15.41 9.60
CA GLY A 79 -0.34 16.79 9.88
C GLY A 79 -1.47 17.77 10.23
N GLY A 80 -2.66 17.28 10.58
CA GLY A 80 -3.76 18.15 11.01
C GLY A 80 -4.10 19.27 10.02
N LYS A 81 -4.33 20.49 10.53
CA LYS A 81 -4.64 21.67 9.72
C LYS A 81 -3.50 22.09 8.80
N ASP A 82 -2.26 21.91 9.20
CA ASP A 82 -1.09 22.34 8.43
C ASP A 82 -1.02 21.64 7.08
N LYS A 83 -1.51 20.41 7.00
CA LYS A 83 -1.62 19.68 5.73
C LYS A 83 -2.41 20.44 4.65
N TYR A 84 -3.43 21.21 5.06
CA TYR A 84 -4.23 22.01 4.12
C TYR A 84 -3.52 23.30 3.71
N ILE A 85 -2.74 23.88 4.63
CA ILE A 85 -1.93 25.08 4.37
C ILE A 85 -0.76 24.76 3.44
N ASN A 86 -0.09 23.67 3.66
CA ASN A 86 1.07 23.21 2.87
C ASN A 86 0.76 23.04 1.38
N ARG A 87 -0.50 22.75 1.03
CA ARG A 87 -0.92 22.70 -0.39
C ARG A 87 -0.68 24.00 -1.16
N PHE A 88 -0.65 25.14 -0.46
CA PHE A 88 -0.43 26.47 -1.05
C PHE A 88 1.01 26.94 -0.92
N GLN A 89 1.82 26.32 -0.07
CA GLN A 89 3.17 26.75 0.25
C GLN A 89 4.25 25.85 -0.37
N ASP A 90 3.97 24.55 -0.52
CA ASP A 90 4.94 23.58 -0.97
C ASP A 90 5.11 23.60 -2.49
N ASN A 91 6.35 23.66 -2.92
CA ASN A 91 6.73 23.30 -4.27
C ASN A 91 6.87 21.78 -4.42
N LYS A 92 6.87 21.28 -5.66
CA LYS A 92 7.09 19.84 -5.93
C LYS A 92 8.42 19.33 -5.35
N ALA A 93 9.45 20.19 -5.29
CA ALA A 93 10.72 19.84 -4.69
C ALA A 93 10.61 19.60 -3.18
N ASP A 94 9.82 20.41 -2.45
CA ASP A 94 9.59 20.24 -1.02
C ASP A 94 8.90 18.91 -0.74
N VAL A 95 7.88 18.58 -1.54
CA VAL A 95 7.20 17.29 -1.50
C VAL A 95 8.17 16.14 -1.79
N ALA A 96 9.01 16.27 -2.82
CA ALA A 96 9.97 15.24 -3.21
C ALA A 96 10.98 14.95 -2.09
N TYR A 97 11.55 15.97 -1.46
CA TYR A 97 12.50 15.77 -0.36
C TYR A 97 11.84 15.14 0.86
N ARG A 98 10.64 15.55 1.25
CA ARG A 98 9.92 14.88 2.35
C ARG A 98 9.59 13.42 2.03
N SER A 99 9.22 13.12 0.79
CA SER A 99 8.92 11.77 0.35
C SER A 99 10.10 10.81 0.50
N THR A 100 11.34 11.30 0.41
CA THR A 100 12.53 10.45 0.63
C THR A 100 12.64 9.98 2.08
N VAL A 101 12.29 10.85 3.04
CA VAL A 101 12.27 10.51 4.48
C VAL A 101 11.17 9.47 4.76
N VAL A 102 9.99 9.69 4.19
CA VAL A 102 8.85 8.78 4.28
C VAL A 102 9.19 7.41 3.70
N ALA A 103 9.82 7.37 2.51
CA ALA A 103 10.23 6.13 1.87
C ALA A 103 11.19 5.31 2.75
N ARG A 104 12.18 5.99 3.35
CA ARG A 104 13.13 5.32 4.25
C ARG A 104 12.45 4.77 5.50
N LYS A 105 11.54 5.52 6.14
CA LYS A 105 10.77 5.06 7.31
C LYS A 105 9.98 3.79 6.98
N THR A 106 9.27 3.78 5.86
CA THR A 106 8.46 2.64 5.40
C THR A 106 9.32 1.39 5.18
N LEU A 107 10.47 1.54 4.49
CA LEU A 107 11.40 0.43 4.27
C LEU A 107 11.93 -0.14 5.60
N LEU A 108 12.37 0.73 6.53
CA LEU A 108 12.94 0.31 7.82
C LEU A 108 11.90 -0.32 8.77
N ALA A 109 10.62 -0.12 8.51
CA ALA A 109 9.52 -0.83 9.18
C ALA A 109 9.24 -2.21 8.57
N GLY A 110 10.04 -2.66 7.57
CA GLY A 110 9.92 -3.99 6.97
C GLY A 110 9.05 -4.07 5.72
N PHE A 111 8.47 -2.96 5.27
CA PHE A 111 7.69 -2.92 4.03
C PHE A 111 8.63 -2.67 2.84
N THR A 112 9.08 -3.75 2.21
CA THR A 112 10.05 -3.69 1.10
C THR A 112 9.39 -3.34 -0.23
N THR A 113 8.07 -3.49 -0.33
CA THR A 113 7.26 -3.12 -1.49
C THR A 113 5.97 -2.42 -1.04
N VAL A 114 5.55 -1.40 -1.80
CA VAL A 114 4.31 -0.67 -1.52
C VAL A 114 3.53 -0.37 -2.81
N ARG A 115 2.19 -0.27 -2.68
CA ARG A 115 1.31 0.31 -3.70
C ARG A 115 0.86 1.70 -3.26
N ASP A 116 1.40 2.72 -3.89
CA ASP A 116 1.02 4.12 -3.67
C ASP A 116 -0.19 4.47 -4.54
N VAL A 117 -1.30 4.79 -3.90
CA VAL A 117 -2.59 4.97 -4.57
C VAL A 117 -3.03 6.41 -4.70
N GLY A 118 -2.11 7.33 -4.68
CA GLY A 118 -2.40 8.73 -5.01
C GLY A 118 -1.41 9.72 -4.45
N GLY A 119 -1.06 10.69 -5.29
CA GLY A 119 -0.16 11.80 -4.97
C GLY A 119 -0.28 12.93 -5.99
N SER A 120 0.68 13.82 -6.01
CA SER A 120 0.78 14.94 -6.95
C SER A 120 1.41 14.56 -8.31
N GLY A 121 1.98 13.33 -8.37
CA GLY A 121 2.84 12.84 -9.44
C GLY A 121 4.33 12.81 -9.07
N VAL A 122 4.72 13.39 -7.92
CA VAL A 122 6.06 13.27 -7.35
C VAL A 122 6.36 11.82 -6.96
N ASN A 123 5.34 11.04 -6.58
CA ASN A 123 5.44 9.61 -6.28
C ASN A 123 6.01 8.78 -7.45
N ILE A 124 5.75 9.16 -8.71
CA ILE A 124 6.37 8.54 -9.89
C ILE A 124 7.88 8.86 -9.92
N SER A 125 8.26 10.11 -9.65
CA SER A 125 9.65 10.51 -9.57
C SER A 125 10.38 9.82 -8.41
N LEU A 126 9.74 9.70 -7.26
CA LEU A 126 10.27 8.97 -6.09
C LEU A 126 10.55 7.49 -6.44
N ARG A 127 9.58 6.80 -7.06
CA ARG A 127 9.76 5.43 -7.56
C ARG A 127 10.99 5.32 -8.47
N ASN A 128 11.10 6.23 -9.44
CA ASN A 128 12.20 6.22 -10.41
C ASN A 128 13.55 6.47 -9.72
N ALA A 129 13.60 7.39 -8.74
CA ALA A 129 14.80 7.67 -7.95
C ALA A 129 15.22 6.47 -7.08
N ILE A 130 14.27 5.74 -6.51
CA ILE A 130 14.54 4.50 -5.75
C ILE A 130 15.05 3.41 -6.69
N ASN A 131 14.42 3.21 -7.84
CA ASN A 131 14.82 2.20 -8.82
C ASN A 131 16.22 2.46 -9.41
N SER A 132 16.65 3.73 -9.49
CA SER A 132 17.99 4.11 -9.93
C SER A 132 19.03 4.16 -8.78
N GLY A 133 18.64 3.83 -7.55
CA GLY A 133 19.54 3.83 -6.39
C GLY A 133 19.89 5.21 -5.82
N VAL A 134 19.25 6.29 -6.29
CA VAL A 134 19.48 7.66 -5.80
C VAL A 134 18.83 7.87 -4.42
N VAL A 135 17.72 7.21 -4.17
CA VAL A 135 16.95 7.32 -2.92
C VAL A 135 16.75 5.94 -2.31
N VAL A 136 16.89 5.85 -0.99
CA VAL A 136 16.59 4.63 -0.22
C VAL A 136 15.09 4.57 0.08
N GLY A 137 14.46 3.46 -0.30
CA GLY A 137 13.03 3.24 -0.05
C GLY A 137 12.53 1.88 -0.54
N PRO A 138 11.25 1.57 -0.34
CA PRO A 138 10.62 0.35 -0.83
C PRO A 138 10.50 0.36 -2.35
N ARG A 139 10.26 -0.78 -2.95
CA ARG A 139 9.78 -0.89 -4.33
C ARG A 139 8.37 -0.31 -4.41
N ILE A 140 8.15 0.67 -5.29
CA ILE A 140 6.88 1.40 -5.38
C ILE A 140 6.16 1.03 -6.68
N PHE A 141 4.88 0.70 -6.57
CA PHE A 141 3.91 0.69 -7.66
C PHE A 141 2.94 1.84 -7.43
N THR A 142 2.79 2.76 -8.38
CA THR A 142 2.02 3.97 -8.12
C THR A 142 0.98 4.29 -9.18
N SER A 143 -0.15 4.88 -8.73
CA SER A 143 -1.18 5.42 -9.61
C SER A 143 -0.87 6.83 -10.14
N GLY A 144 0.15 7.48 -9.62
CA GLY A 144 0.31 8.92 -9.82
C GLY A 144 -0.83 9.70 -9.18
N LYS A 145 -1.45 10.62 -9.92
CA LYS A 145 -2.62 11.36 -9.43
C LYS A 145 -3.88 10.48 -9.45
N THR A 146 -4.72 10.59 -8.44
CA THR A 146 -6.05 9.97 -8.37
C THR A 146 -7.00 10.55 -9.44
N ILE A 147 -8.01 9.79 -9.84
CA ILE A 147 -9.09 10.24 -10.73
C ILE A 147 -10.36 10.41 -9.91
N ALA A 148 -11.01 11.56 -10.03
CA ALA A 148 -12.24 11.95 -9.34
C ALA A 148 -13.21 12.64 -10.30
N THR A 149 -14.41 12.96 -9.84
CA THR A 149 -15.34 13.87 -10.51
C THR A 149 -15.17 15.29 -10.00
N THR A 150 -15.69 16.31 -10.70
CA THR A 150 -15.79 17.69 -10.19
C THR A 150 -16.50 17.69 -8.85
N GLY A 151 -15.91 18.32 -7.84
CA GLY A 151 -16.41 18.31 -6.46
C GLY A 151 -16.30 16.97 -5.73
N GLY A 152 -15.73 15.94 -6.36
CA GLY A 152 -15.52 14.63 -5.78
C GLY A 152 -14.37 14.60 -4.76
N HIS A 153 -14.24 13.49 -4.03
CA HIS A 153 -13.26 13.36 -2.94
C HIS A 153 -11.81 13.64 -3.37
N GLY A 154 -11.43 13.21 -4.57
CA GLY A 154 -10.09 13.39 -5.13
C GLY A 154 -9.93 14.66 -6.00
N ASP A 155 -10.93 15.52 -6.06
CA ASP A 155 -10.80 16.81 -6.76
C ASP A 155 -9.81 17.72 -6.01
N PRO A 156 -8.70 18.11 -6.64
CA PRO A 156 -7.65 18.87 -5.97
C PRO A 156 -8.08 20.29 -5.57
N THR A 157 -9.17 20.80 -6.13
CA THR A 157 -9.65 22.18 -5.92
C THR A 157 -10.77 22.32 -4.90
N ASN A 158 -11.19 21.21 -4.29
CA ASN A 158 -12.23 21.23 -3.25
C ASN A 158 -11.91 22.20 -2.11
N GLY A 159 -12.83 23.14 -1.85
CA GLY A 159 -12.72 24.13 -0.79
C GLY A 159 -11.94 25.41 -1.21
N TYR A 160 -11.49 25.50 -2.44
CA TYR A 160 -10.88 26.73 -2.95
C TYR A 160 -11.97 27.76 -3.27
N ARG A 161 -11.63 29.04 -3.12
CA ARG A 161 -12.50 30.12 -3.60
C ARG A 161 -12.50 30.14 -5.13
N GLU A 162 -13.62 30.52 -5.70
CA GLU A 162 -13.75 30.73 -7.15
C GLU A 162 -12.66 31.67 -7.69
N GLY A 163 -12.09 31.33 -8.83
CA GLY A 163 -11.04 32.09 -9.51
C GLY A 163 -9.66 32.01 -8.86
N LEU A 164 -9.43 31.15 -7.86
CA LEU A 164 -8.08 30.93 -7.31
C LEU A 164 -7.19 30.09 -8.24
N VAL A 165 -7.76 29.10 -8.85
CA VAL A 165 -7.12 28.20 -9.82
C VAL A 165 -8.11 27.93 -10.96
N GLU A 166 -7.60 27.51 -12.12
CA GLU A 166 -8.43 27.06 -13.23
C GLU A 166 -9.17 25.76 -12.86
N ASP A 167 -10.32 25.49 -13.50
CA ASP A 167 -11.09 24.29 -13.31
C ASP A 167 -10.29 23.06 -13.80
N PRO A 168 -10.04 22.07 -12.94
CA PRO A 168 -9.16 20.94 -13.28
C PRO A 168 -9.82 19.99 -14.28
N GLY A 169 -9.03 19.51 -15.24
CA GLY A 169 -9.47 18.57 -16.26
C GLY A 169 -8.91 17.13 -16.05
N PRO A 170 -9.04 16.28 -17.09
CA PRO A 170 -8.58 14.89 -17.06
C PRO A 170 -7.08 14.72 -16.75
N GLU A 171 -6.25 15.67 -17.10
CA GLU A 171 -4.81 15.67 -16.82
C GLU A 171 -4.53 15.86 -15.32
N ASP A 172 -5.37 16.64 -14.64
CA ASP A 172 -5.31 16.82 -13.19
C ASP A 172 -6.04 15.71 -12.41
N GLY A 173 -6.85 14.93 -13.11
CA GLY A 173 -7.59 13.81 -12.55
C GLY A 173 -9.07 14.07 -12.36
N VAL A 174 -9.61 15.17 -12.92
CA VAL A 174 -11.05 15.43 -12.84
C VAL A 174 -11.73 15.05 -14.13
N VAL A 175 -12.73 14.14 -14.05
CA VAL A 175 -13.42 13.58 -15.20
C VAL A 175 -14.94 13.54 -14.96
N ASN A 176 -15.72 13.95 -15.94
CA ASN A 176 -17.17 14.00 -15.85
C ASN A 176 -17.87 13.23 -17.00
N SER A 177 -17.09 12.77 -17.98
CA SER A 177 -17.57 12.08 -19.16
C SER A 177 -16.75 10.82 -19.49
N ILE A 178 -17.28 9.97 -20.37
CA ILE A 178 -16.56 8.81 -20.90
C ILE A 178 -15.27 9.25 -21.66
N ALA A 179 -15.34 10.36 -22.37
CA ALA A 179 -14.18 10.90 -23.11
C ALA A 179 -13.07 11.35 -22.15
N ASP A 180 -13.44 12.07 -21.09
CA ASP A 180 -12.50 12.49 -20.02
C ASP A 180 -11.88 11.29 -19.32
N ALA A 181 -12.70 10.29 -19.00
CA ALA A 181 -12.25 9.06 -18.34
C ALA A 181 -11.13 8.36 -19.15
N ARG A 182 -11.35 8.19 -20.46
CA ARG A 182 -10.36 7.61 -21.38
C ARG A 182 -9.11 8.48 -21.48
N LYS A 183 -9.26 9.81 -21.57
CA LYS A 183 -8.13 10.77 -21.61
C LYS A 183 -7.32 10.67 -20.32
N ALA A 184 -7.97 10.68 -19.16
CA ALA A 184 -7.30 10.61 -17.85
C ALA A 184 -6.47 9.33 -17.69
N VAL A 185 -7.03 8.15 -18.02
CA VAL A 185 -6.31 6.86 -17.93
C VAL A 185 -5.08 6.88 -18.85
N ARG A 186 -5.24 7.30 -20.11
CA ARG A 186 -4.11 7.40 -21.07
C ARG A 186 -3.05 8.38 -20.60
N TYR A 187 -3.46 9.47 -19.98
CA TYR A 187 -2.52 10.45 -19.41
C TYR A 187 -1.74 9.86 -18.22
N ARG A 188 -2.38 9.05 -17.34
CA ARG A 188 -1.68 8.32 -16.27
C ARG A 188 -0.65 7.35 -16.83
N TYR A 189 -1.05 6.54 -17.83
CA TYR A 189 -0.14 5.63 -18.53
C TYR A 189 1.04 6.38 -19.17
N LYS A 190 0.77 7.45 -19.93
CA LYS A 190 1.81 8.30 -20.54
C LYS A 190 2.85 8.79 -19.53
N ASN A 191 2.41 9.13 -18.32
CA ASN A 191 3.29 9.63 -17.27
C ASN A 191 3.92 8.52 -16.41
N GLY A 192 3.68 7.25 -16.75
CA GLY A 192 4.35 6.11 -16.11
C GLY A 192 3.65 5.60 -14.85
N ALA A 193 2.34 5.78 -14.70
CA ALA A 193 1.58 5.12 -13.64
C ALA A 193 1.52 3.59 -13.88
N ASP A 194 1.57 2.81 -12.81
CA ASP A 194 1.51 1.34 -12.82
C ASP A 194 0.07 0.80 -12.68
N LEU A 195 -0.83 1.63 -12.18
CA LEU A 195 -2.24 1.33 -11.93
C LEU A 195 -3.08 2.62 -11.98
N ILE A 196 -4.39 2.46 -11.89
CA ILE A 196 -5.33 3.59 -11.79
C ILE A 196 -5.98 3.58 -10.40
N LYS A 197 -6.11 4.76 -9.80
CA LYS A 197 -6.91 5.01 -8.59
C LYS A 197 -8.07 5.94 -8.91
N ILE A 198 -9.26 5.55 -8.48
CA ILE A 198 -10.46 6.40 -8.53
C ILE A 198 -11.04 6.64 -7.13
N THR A 199 -11.84 7.71 -6.97
CA THR A 199 -12.66 7.95 -5.78
C THR A 199 -14.13 7.70 -6.12
N ALA A 200 -14.61 6.47 -5.87
CA ALA A 200 -15.97 6.06 -6.24
C ALA A 200 -17.05 6.68 -5.34
N THR A 201 -16.67 7.11 -4.11
CA THR A 201 -17.54 7.82 -3.17
C THR A 201 -16.87 9.08 -2.64
N GLY A 202 -17.63 9.88 -1.89
CA GLY A 202 -17.07 10.85 -0.98
C GLY A 202 -16.08 10.21 -0.01
N GLY A 203 -15.33 11.03 0.71
CA GLY A 203 -14.32 10.58 1.65
C GLY A 203 -14.21 11.50 2.87
N VAL A 204 -13.52 10.99 3.90
CA VAL A 204 -13.41 11.68 5.18
C VAL A 204 -12.57 12.95 5.08
N MET A 205 -11.39 12.85 4.48
CA MET A 205 -10.34 13.89 4.54
C MET A 205 -10.47 15.00 3.49
N SER A 206 -11.49 15.00 2.64
CA SER A 206 -11.76 16.09 1.70
C SER A 206 -12.66 17.17 2.29
N MET A 207 -12.61 18.37 1.71
CA MET A 207 -13.50 19.48 2.06
C MET A 207 -14.94 19.30 1.53
N ALA A 208 -15.22 18.21 0.79
CA ALA A 208 -16.58 17.85 0.37
C ALA A 208 -17.45 17.45 1.56
N LYS A 209 -18.73 17.83 1.52
CA LYS A 209 -19.66 17.65 2.66
C LYS A 209 -19.98 16.20 2.98
N ASN A 210 -20.08 15.34 1.97
CA ASN A 210 -20.51 13.94 2.13
C ASN A 210 -19.36 12.97 1.98
N GLY A 211 -19.26 11.99 2.91
CA GLY A 211 -18.25 10.93 2.91
C GLY A 211 -18.67 9.60 2.27
N GLN A 212 -19.96 9.42 1.91
CA GLN A 212 -20.51 8.10 1.56
C GLN A 212 -21.14 8.02 0.17
N ASN A 213 -21.68 9.14 -0.35
CA ASN A 213 -22.46 9.11 -1.59
C ASN A 213 -21.58 8.75 -2.79
N PRO A 214 -22.14 8.00 -3.76
CA PRO A 214 -21.44 7.70 -5.01
C PRO A 214 -21.14 8.98 -5.79
N GLN A 215 -19.97 9.05 -6.39
CA GLN A 215 -19.50 10.21 -7.13
C GLN A 215 -19.31 9.97 -8.62
N PHE A 216 -19.35 8.70 -9.03
CA PHE A 216 -19.29 8.31 -10.44
C PHE A 216 -20.56 7.61 -10.88
N THR A 217 -20.91 7.80 -12.14
CA THR A 217 -21.85 6.89 -12.82
C THR A 217 -21.11 5.57 -13.17
N GLU A 218 -21.87 4.49 -13.28
CA GLU A 218 -21.29 3.19 -13.65
C GLU A 218 -20.65 3.20 -15.04
N GLU A 219 -21.23 3.95 -15.99
CA GLU A 219 -20.67 4.10 -17.34
C GLU A 219 -19.27 4.69 -17.37
N VAL A 220 -19.04 5.77 -16.59
CA VAL A 220 -17.75 6.43 -16.51
C VAL A 220 -16.73 5.51 -15.84
N MET A 221 -17.10 4.83 -14.74
CA MET A 221 -16.21 3.86 -14.09
C MET A 221 -15.85 2.70 -15.03
N ARG A 222 -16.83 2.19 -15.79
CA ARG A 222 -16.59 1.13 -16.77
C ARG A 222 -15.64 1.59 -17.88
N ALA A 223 -15.76 2.84 -18.34
CA ALA A 223 -14.84 3.40 -19.32
C ALA A 223 -13.41 3.52 -18.77
N ILE A 224 -13.25 3.89 -17.48
CA ILE A 224 -11.94 3.89 -16.80
C ILE A 224 -11.37 2.46 -16.76
N VAL A 225 -12.14 1.49 -16.28
CA VAL A 225 -11.69 0.10 -16.11
C VAL A 225 -11.30 -0.52 -17.46
N ASN A 226 -12.15 -0.38 -18.47
CA ASN A 226 -11.86 -0.95 -19.80
C ASN A 226 -10.60 -0.32 -20.39
N THR A 227 -10.45 1.01 -20.30
CA THR A 227 -9.25 1.68 -20.81
C THR A 227 -8.00 1.30 -20.02
N ALA A 228 -8.09 1.13 -18.70
CA ALA A 228 -6.97 0.67 -17.88
C ALA A 228 -6.53 -0.76 -18.28
N ASN A 229 -7.49 -1.65 -18.50
CA ASN A 229 -7.23 -3.03 -18.93
C ASN A 229 -6.51 -3.09 -20.30
N ASP A 230 -6.85 -2.19 -21.25
CA ASP A 230 -6.16 -2.10 -22.54
C ASP A 230 -4.65 -1.81 -22.38
N TYR A 231 -4.26 -1.19 -21.28
CA TYR A 231 -2.86 -0.89 -20.93
C TYR A 231 -2.29 -1.85 -19.87
N GLY A 232 -2.97 -2.94 -19.53
CA GLY A 232 -2.53 -3.91 -18.52
C GLY A 232 -2.56 -3.39 -17.07
N MET A 233 -3.24 -2.26 -16.83
CA MET A 233 -3.37 -1.65 -15.50
C MET A 233 -4.68 -2.09 -14.82
N HIS A 234 -4.60 -2.35 -13.52
CA HIS A 234 -5.81 -2.55 -12.71
C HIS A 234 -6.31 -1.23 -12.11
N VAL A 235 -7.57 -1.22 -11.69
CA VAL A 235 -8.20 -0.06 -11.05
C VAL A 235 -8.46 -0.33 -9.58
N ALA A 236 -8.00 0.56 -8.71
CA ALA A 236 -8.30 0.63 -7.28
C ALA A 236 -9.37 1.72 -7.02
N ALA A 237 -10.37 1.43 -6.19
CA ALA A 237 -11.46 2.36 -5.93
C ALA A 237 -11.59 2.69 -4.44
N HIS A 238 -11.30 3.94 -4.06
CA HIS A 238 -11.71 4.45 -2.76
C HIS A 238 -13.22 4.44 -2.65
N ALA A 239 -13.77 3.83 -1.60
CA ALA A 239 -15.19 3.84 -1.35
C ALA A 239 -15.55 3.55 0.11
N HIS A 240 -16.37 4.40 0.72
CA HIS A 240 -16.94 4.19 2.06
C HIS A 240 -18.38 3.72 2.01
N GLY A 241 -19.22 4.30 1.16
CA GLY A 241 -20.65 3.98 1.07
C GLY A 241 -20.94 2.83 0.10
N ASP A 242 -21.92 2.00 0.48
CA ASP A 242 -22.26 0.75 -0.24
C ASP A 242 -22.61 0.94 -1.72
N GLU A 243 -23.38 1.97 -2.07
CA GLU A 243 -23.81 2.18 -3.45
C GLU A 243 -22.63 2.46 -4.39
N GLY A 244 -21.68 3.30 -3.96
CA GLY A 244 -20.47 3.56 -4.77
C GLY A 244 -19.58 2.34 -4.89
N MET A 245 -19.43 1.56 -3.82
CA MET A 245 -18.73 0.27 -3.85
C MET A 245 -19.39 -0.71 -4.82
N TYR A 246 -20.71 -0.86 -4.73
CA TYR A 246 -21.47 -1.77 -5.58
C TYR A 246 -21.29 -1.44 -7.07
N ARG A 247 -21.41 -0.15 -7.43
CA ARG A 247 -21.15 0.32 -8.80
C ARG A 247 -19.72 0.06 -9.25
N ALA A 248 -18.74 0.33 -8.37
CA ALA A 248 -17.33 0.11 -8.68
C ALA A 248 -17.03 -1.37 -8.95
N VAL A 249 -17.52 -2.28 -8.10
CA VAL A 249 -17.37 -3.74 -8.29
C VAL A 249 -18.06 -4.21 -9.57
N ARG A 250 -19.26 -3.73 -9.87
CA ARG A 250 -19.96 -4.03 -11.14
C ARG A 250 -19.19 -3.53 -12.36
N SER A 251 -18.48 -2.42 -12.22
CA SER A 251 -17.66 -1.86 -13.30
C SER A 251 -16.36 -2.61 -13.51
N GLY A 252 -15.97 -3.52 -12.60
CA GLY A 252 -14.80 -4.39 -12.74
C GLY A 252 -13.52 -3.87 -12.07
N VAL A 253 -13.62 -3.02 -11.04
CA VAL A 253 -12.43 -2.62 -10.26
C VAL A 253 -11.77 -3.83 -9.58
N LYS A 254 -10.47 -3.80 -9.43
CA LYS A 254 -9.71 -4.89 -8.83
C LYS A 254 -9.76 -4.87 -7.30
N THR A 255 -9.73 -3.67 -6.71
CA THR A 255 -9.77 -3.50 -5.25
C THR A 255 -10.75 -2.41 -4.86
N ILE A 256 -11.41 -2.61 -3.72
CA ILE A 256 -12.13 -1.59 -2.96
C ILE A 256 -11.24 -1.20 -1.78
N GLU A 257 -10.93 0.06 -1.67
CA GLU A 257 -10.15 0.64 -0.58
C GLU A 257 -11.11 1.11 0.52
N HIS A 258 -10.77 0.84 1.78
CA HIS A 258 -11.52 1.15 3.00
C HIS A 258 -12.75 0.27 3.22
N GLY A 259 -13.77 0.34 2.37
CA GLY A 259 -14.97 -0.50 2.48
C GLY A 259 -15.77 -0.31 3.78
N SER A 260 -15.78 0.89 4.36
CA SER A 260 -16.20 1.12 5.76
C SER A 260 -17.67 0.81 6.04
N ILE A 261 -18.58 1.02 5.07
CA ILE A 261 -20.03 0.87 5.24
C ILE A 261 -20.57 -0.07 4.16
N MET A 262 -20.02 -1.28 4.10
CA MET A 262 -20.34 -2.26 3.08
C MET A 262 -21.53 -3.13 3.49
N LYS A 263 -22.51 -3.29 2.59
CA LYS A 263 -23.64 -4.21 2.79
C LYS A 263 -23.35 -5.60 2.21
N GLU A 264 -24.10 -6.60 2.66
CA GLU A 264 -23.94 -7.99 2.24
C GLU A 264 -24.05 -8.19 0.72
N ARG A 265 -24.91 -7.42 0.04
CA ARG A 265 -25.03 -7.49 -1.44
C ARG A 265 -23.69 -7.20 -2.13
N THR A 266 -22.97 -6.19 -1.62
CA THR A 266 -21.66 -5.81 -2.17
C THR A 266 -20.60 -6.84 -1.82
N MET A 267 -20.59 -7.36 -0.58
CA MET A 267 -19.69 -8.43 -0.15
C MET A 267 -19.85 -9.70 -1.01
N LYS A 268 -21.11 -10.11 -1.29
CA LYS A 268 -21.40 -11.24 -2.18
C LYS A 268 -20.84 -11.00 -3.59
N LEU A 269 -21.09 -9.82 -4.14
CA LEU A 269 -20.62 -9.46 -5.47
C LEU A 269 -19.08 -9.39 -5.54
N MET A 270 -18.39 -8.85 -4.51
CA MET A 270 -16.93 -8.84 -4.43
C MET A 270 -16.34 -10.25 -4.46
N ARG A 271 -16.93 -11.18 -3.70
CA ARG A 271 -16.54 -12.59 -3.72
C ARG A 271 -16.73 -13.22 -5.11
N GLU A 272 -17.87 -13.01 -5.74
CA GLU A 272 -18.19 -13.53 -7.08
C GLU A 272 -17.23 -12.98 -8.16
N LYS A 273 -16.89 -11.69 -8.07
CA LYS A 273 -16.01 -11.01 -9.03
C LYS A 273 -14.52 -11.12 -8.69
N ASN A 274 -14.17 -11.74 -7.58
CA ASN A 274 -12.80 -11.78 -7.04
C ASN A 274 -12.19 -10.37 -6.92
N THR A 275 -13.02 -9.42 -6.43
CA THR A 275 -12.60 -8.06 -6.07
C THR A 275 -12.13 -8.06 -4.62
N PHE A 276 -10.94 -7.55 -4.36
CA PHE A 276 -10.34 -7.56 -3.03
C PHE A 276 -10.76 -6.34 -2.21
N LEU A 277 -10.94 -6.53 -0.90
CA LEU A 277 -11.01 -5.45 0.06
C LEU A 277 -9.61 -5.10 0.55
N VAL A 278 -9.28 -3.81 0.61
CA VAL A 278 -8.08 -3.27 1.27
C VAL A 278 -8.57 -2.39 2.41
N PRO A 279 -8.67 -2.89 3.65
CA PRO A 279 -9.51 -2.28 4.67
C PRO A 279 -8.95 -1.01 5.30
N THR A 280 -7.63 -0.89 5.45
CA THR A 280 -6.98 0.32 6.02
C THR A 280 -7.55 0.75 7.38
N ILE A 281 -7.72 -0.19 8.29
CA ILE A 281 -8.30 0.06 9.62
C ILE A 281 -7.48 1.10 10.39
N SER A 282 -6.15 1.03 10.26
CA SER A 282 -5.21 1.96 10.90
C SER A 282 -5.52 3.41 10.60
N ALA A 283 -5.85 3.75 9.35
CA ALA A 283 -6.22 5.10 8.96
C ALA A 283 -7.55 5.54 9.62
N GLY A 284 -8.56 4.67 9.62
CA GLY A 284 -9.84 4.93 10.25
C GLY A 284 -9.71 5.22 11.76
N GLU A 285 -8.98 4.37 12.48
CA GLU A 285 -8.69 4.53 13.91
C GLU A 285 -7.91 5.82 14.21
N HIS A 286 -6.87 6.09 13.41
CA HIS A 286 -6.08 7.30 13.57
C HIS A 286 -6.91 8.56 13.36
N VAL A 287 -7.70 8.61 12.28
CA VAL A 287 -8.54 9.79 11.97
C VAL A 287 -9.62 10.01 13.03
N ALA A 288 -10.27 8.95 13.52
CA ALA A 288 -11.24 9.05 14.61
C ALA A 288 -10.59 9.54 15.91
N LYS A 289 -9.41 9.04 16.27
CA LYS A 289 -8.63 9.51 17.42
C LYS A 289 -8.26 10.99 17.30
N MET A 290 -7.75 11.41 16.15
CA MET A 290 -7.33 12.81 15.93
C MET A 290 -8.55 13.76 15.89
N ALA A 291 -9.71 13.32 15.42
CA ALA A 291 -10.94 14.09 15.40
C ALA A 291 -11.46 14.43 16.81
N SER A 292 -11.08 13.66 17.83
CA SER A 292 -11.40 13.96 19.24
C SER A 292 -10.56 15.11 19.84
N ILE A 293 -9.47 15.52 19.15
CA ILE A 293 -8.59 16.60 19.61
C ILE A 293 -9.15 17.94 19.10
N PRO A 294 -9.55 18.87 19.98
CA PRO A 294 -10.10 20.16 19.57
C PRO A 294 -9.16 20.91 18.62
N GLY A 295 -9.68 21.31 17.46
CA GLY A 295 -8.94 22.11 16.49
C GLY A 295 -7.90 21.36 15.65
N TYR A 296 -7.74 20.05 15.80
CA TYR A 296 -6.81 19.27 14.98
C TYR A 296 -7.23 19.23 13.49
N TYR A 297 -8.50 18.95 13.23
CA TYR A 297 -9.06 18.98 11.88
C TYR A 297 -10.00 20.17 11.67
N PRO A 298 -10.22 20.62 10.41
CA PRO A 298 -11.34 21.47 10.05
C PRO A 298 -12.68 20.88 10.49
N ALA A 299 -13.63 21.75 10.89
CA ALA A 299 -14.93 21.31 11.43
C ALA A 299 -15.72 20.36 10.51
N ILE A 300 -15.59 20.52 9.17
CA ILE A 300 -16.26 19.66 8.17
C ILE A 300 -15.75 18.21 8.17
N ILE A 301 -14.53 17.96 8.65
CA ILE A 301 -13.91 16.62 8.69
C ILE A 301 -14.43 15.82 9.90
N ILE A 302 -14.61 16.47 11.05
CA ILE A 302 -14.89 15.80 12.33
C ILE A 302 -16.09 14.85 12.28
N PRO A 303 -17.30 15.26 11.83
CA PRO A 303 -18.45 14.36 11.80
C PRO A 303 -18.22 13.16 10.88
N LYS A 304 -17.56 13.34 9.73
CA LYS A 304 -17.24 12.26 8.80
C LYS A 304 -16.24 11.25 9.40
N ALA A 305 -15.25 11.74 10.14
CA ALA A 305 -14.24 10.91 10.81
C ALA A 305 -14.89 10.01 11.86
N LEU A 306 -15.79 10.56 12.68
CA LEU A 306 -16.48 9.81 13.73
C LEU A 306 -17.53 8.84 13.18
N GLU A 307 -18.13 9.13 12.04
CA GLU A 307 -19.12 8.26 11.41
C GLU A 307 -18.47 7.10 10.65
N VAL A 308 -17.49 7.39 9.81
CA VAL A 308 -16.92 6.43 8.84
C VAL A 308 -15.81 5.58 9.45
N GLY A 309 -14.92 6.20 10.25
CA GLY A 309 -13.76 5.51 10.81
C GLY A 309 -14.14 4.35 11.74
N VAL A 310 -15.14 4.55 12.59
CA VAL A 310 -15.58 3.57 13.58
C VAL A 310 -16.22 2.32 12.95
N GLN A 311 -16.80 2.42 11.74
CA GLN A 311 -17.49 1.30 11.09
C GLN A 311 -16.54 0.34 10.35
N ASN A 312 -15.31 0.74 10.11
CA ASN A 312 -14.37 -0.03 9.29
C ASN A 312 -14.06 -1.40 9.86
N LYS A 313 -13.76 -1.52 11.16
CA LYS A 313 -13.50 -2.81 11.84
C LYS A 313 -14.67 -3.79 11.68
N ALA A 314 -15.89 -3.35 11.95
CA ALA A 314 -17.08 -4.19 11.84
C ALA A 314 -17.35 -4.65 10.40
N SER A 315 -17.20 -3.74 9.43
CA SER A 315 -17.35 -4.03 8.00
C SER A 315 -16.30 -5.04 7.54
N THR A 316 -15.04 -4.85 7.92
CA THR A 316 -13.93 -5.76 7.58
C THR A 316 -14.12 -7.14 8.17
N LYS A 317 -14.47 -7.23 9.47
CA LYS A 317 -14.79 -8.52 10.13
C LYS A 317 -15.89 -9.27 9.38
N LYS A 318 -16.98 -8.58 9.04
CA LYS A 318 -18.10 -9.19 8.30
C LYS A 318 -17.70 -9.62 6.90
N ALA A 319 -16.92 -8.81 6.18
CA ALA A 319 -16.42 -9.14 4.85
C ALA A 319 -15.55 -10.41 4.89
N TYR A 320 -14.63 -10.51 5.88
CA TYR A 320 -13.81 -11.71 6.09
C TYR A 320 -14.68 -12.95 6.34
N GLN A 321 -15.65 -12.87 7.25
CA GLN A 321 -16.57 -13.97 7.56
C GLN A 321 -17.42 -14.41 6.35
N MET A 322 -17.73 -13.49 5.44
CA MET A 322 -18.47 -13.77 4.20
C MET A 322 -17.56 -14.26 3.06
N GLY A 323 -16.25 -14.41 3.30
CA GLY A 323 -15.29 -14.92 2.33
C GLY A 323 -14.91 -13.92 1.23
N VAL A 324 -15.03 -12.61 1.50
CA VAL A 324 -14.45 -11.58 0.62
C VAL A 324 -12.93 -11.69 0.71
N PRO A 325 -12.21 -11.76 -0.43
CA PRO A 325 -10.76 -11.78 -0.39
C PRO A 325 -10.21 -10.44 0.11
N ILE A 326 -9.26 -10.47 1.06
CA ILE A 326 -8.70 -9.25 1.65
C ILE A 326 -7.21 -9.15 1.32
N ALA A 327 -6.79 -7.96 0.90
CA ALA A 327 -5.41 -7.57 0.65
C ALA A 327 -4.94 -6.61 1.75
N PHE A 328 -3.74 -6.82 2.28
CA PHE A 328 -3.19 -6.00 3.34
C PHE A 328 -2.82 -4.62 2.82
N GLY A 329 -3.32 -3.56 3.44
CA GLY A 329 -2.99 -2.18 3.14
C GLY A 329 -3.45 -1.26 4.25
N THR A 330 -2.75 -0.16 4.48
CA THR A 330 -2.81 0.61 5.72
C THR A 330 -3.32 2.04 5.58
N ASP A 331 -3.15 2.64 4.38
CA ASP A 331 -3.34 4.07 4.12
C ASP A 331 -2.36 4.96 4.93
N ALA A 332 -1.13 4.44 5.15
CA ALA A 332 -0.05 5.25 5.70
C ALA A 332 0.17 6.51 4.85
N GLY A 333 0.34 7.64 5.52
CA GLY A 333 0.23 8.99 4.94
C GLY A 333 -0.97 9.74 5.51
N VAL A 334 -2.03 9.03 5.90
CA VAL A 334 -3.09 9.54 6.78
C VAL A 334 -2.63 9.51 8.22
N PHE A 335 -1.82 8.54 8.59
CA PHE A 335 -1.08 8.44 9.85
C PHE A 335 0.43 8.30 9.55
N PRO A 336 1.33 8.36 10.55
CA PRO A 336 2.77 8.33 10.33
C PRO A 336 3.25 7.05 9.64
N HIS A 337 4.12 7.19 8.64
CA HIS A 337 4.84 6.07 8.05
C HIS A 337 5.80 5.46 9.07
N GLY A 338 5.96 4.15 9.01
CA GLY A 338 6.69 3.36 10.01
C GLY A 338 5.76 2.63 10.98
N ASP A 339 4.53 3.13 11.16
CA ASP A 339 3.50 2.51 12.00
C ASP A 339 2.58 1.54 11.21
N ASN A 340 2.90 1.26 9.96
CA ASN A 340 2.12 0.42 9.04
C ASN A 340 1.74 -0.94 9.63
N ALA A 341 2.64 -1.56 10.41
CA ALA A 341 2.41 -2.85 11.06
C ALA A 341 1.30 -2.84 12.13
N GLY A 342 0.81 -1.66 12.53
CA GLY A 342 -0.38 -1.54 13.38
C GLY A 342 -1.62 -2.20 12.79
N GLU A 343 -1.74 -2.23 11.46
CA GLU A 343 -2.84 -2.86 10.74
C GLU A 343 -2.97 -4.36 11.07
N PHE A 344 -1.86 -5.07 11.26
CA PHE A 344 -1.87 -6.48 11.67
C PHE A 344 -2.55 -6.69 13.02
N VAL A 345 -2.29 -5.79 13.97
CA VAL A 345 -2.89 -5.84 15.31
C VAL A 345 -4.40 -5.63 15.24
N TYR A 346 -4.85 -4.67 14.42
CA TYR A 346 -6.28 -4.45 14.23
C TYR A 346 -6.98 -5.62 13.55
N TRP A 347 -6.29 -6.35 12.64
CA TRP A 347 -6.85 -7.55 12.03
C TRP A 347 -7.00 -8.68 13.05
N ASP A 348 -6.02 -8.87 13.93
CA ASP A 348 -6.06 -9.84 15.02
C ASP A 348 -7.19 -9.52 16.01
N GLU A 349 -7.35 -8.26 16.43
CA GLU A 349 -8.45 -7.79 17.30
C GLU A 349 -9.84 -8.13 16.75
N ILE A 350 -10.04 -8.17 15.44
CA ILE A 350 -11.32 -8.53 14.83
C ILE A 350 -11.44 -10.02 14.48
N GLY A 351 -10.42 -10.82 14.81
CA GLY A 351 -10.39 -12.27 14.65
C GLY A 351 -9.96 -12.76 13.28
N ILE A 352 -9.15 -12.00 12.54
CA ILE A 352 -8.45 -12.46 11.35
C ILE A 352 -7.12 -13.09 11.79
N PRO A 353 -6.88 -14.39 11.51
CA PRO A 353 -5.69 -15.08 12.01
C PRO A 353 -4.37 -14.47 11.50
N PRO A 354 -3.30 -14.52 12.32
CA PRO A 354 -1.97 -14.02 11.93
C PRO A 354 -1.46 -14.58 10.61
N GLU A 355 -1.66 -15.88 10.36
CA GLU A 355 -1.22 -16.53 9.12
C GLU A 355 -1.93 -15.96 7.89
N TYR A 356 -3.22 -15.65 8.00
CA TYR A 356 -3.97 -15.00 6.92
C TYR A 356 -3.45 -13.59 6.67
N SER A 357 -3.21 -12.82 7.73
CA SER A 357 -2.71 -11.44 7.67
C SER A 357 -1.32 -11.38 7.02
N ILE A 358 -0.39 -12.24 7.45
CA ILE A 358 0.97 -12.32 6.88
C ILE A 358 0.91 -12.77 5.41
N LYS A 359 0.09 -13.79 5.09
CA LYS A 359 -0.11 -14.23 3.71
C LYS A 359 -0.68 -13.12 2.83
N SER A 360 -1.57 -12.29 3.39
CA SER A 360 -2.14 -11.14 2.70
C SER A 360 -1.08 -10.08 2.40
N ALA A 361 -0.21 -9.77 3.37
CA ALA A 361 0.87 -8.79 3.23
C ALA A 361 2.09 -9.33 2.45
N THR A 362 2.05 -10.55 1.95
CA THR A 362 3.15 -11.18 1.21
C THR A 362 2.65 -11.76 -0.12
N ILE A 363 2.23 -13.01 -0.14
CA ILE A 363 1.85 -13.76 -1.36
C ILE A 363 0.64 -13.13 -2.08
N THR A 364 -0.41 -12.75 -1.32
CA THR A 364 -1.63 -12.19 -1.92
C THR A 364 -1.33 -10.87 -2.62
N ASN A 365 -0.62 -9.97 -1.94
CA ASN A 365 -0.25 -8.68 -2.50
C ASN A 365 0.74 -8.82 -3.67
N ALA A 366 1.71 -9.74 -3.59
CA ALA A 366 2.62 -10.04 -4.70
C ALA A 366 1.84 -10.52 -5.94
N LYS A 367 0.82 -11.38 -5.75
CA LYS A 367 -0.05 -11.84 -6.83
C LYS A 367 -0.86 -10.70 -7.46
N LEU A 368 -1.37 -9.79 -6.65
CA LEU A 368 -2.13 -8.63 -7.14
C LEU A 368 -1.26 -7.63 -7.92
N LEU A 369 0.06 -7.61 -7.66
CA LEU A 369 1.06 -6.85 -8.42
C LEU A 369 1.59 -7.60 -9.66
N ASN A 370 1.13 -8.82 -9.92
CA ASN A 370 1.70 -9.72 -10.93
C ASN A 370 3.20 -10.05 -10.69
N MET A 371 3.63 -10.03 -9.42
CA MET A 371 5.02 -10.28 -8.99
C MET A 371 5.18 -11.59 -8.18
N ASN A 372 4.20 -12.48 -8.22
CA ASN A 372 4.15 -13.71 -7.42
C ASN A 372 5.27 -14.72 -7.70
N ASN A 373 6.04 -14.53 -8.77
CA ASN A 373 7.24 -15.33 -9.07
C ASN A 373 8.54 -14.70 -8.55
N LEU A 374 8.48 -13.50 -7.97
CA LEU A 374 9.63 -12.71 -7.53
C LEU A 374 9.51 -12.19 -6.10
N LEU A 375 8.29 -12.01 -5.57
CA LEU A 375 8.00 -11.39 -4.28
C LEU A 375 7.10 -12.28 -3.40
N GLY A 376 7.11 -12.00 -2.10
CA GLY A 376 6.20 -12.57 -1.12
C GLY A 376 6.61 -13.93 -0.55
N GLN A 377 7.79 -14.44 -0.91
CA GLN A 377 8.34 -15.69 -0.38
C GLN A 377 9.86 -15.61 -0.25
N ILE A 378 10.42 -16.26 0.78
CA ILE A 378 11.86 -16.57 0.84
C ILE A 378 12.04 -17.88 0.08
N LYS A 379 12.44 -17.79 -1.18
CA LYS A 379 12.54 -18.94 -2.09
C LYS A 379 13.61 -18.70 -3.16
N LYS A 380 14.28 -19.76 -3.58
CA LYS A 380 15.25 -19.70 -4.69
C LYS A 380 14.63 -19.04 -5.93
N GLY A 381 15.35 -18.08 -6.51
CA GLY A 381 14.97 -17.30 -7.68
C GLY A 381 14.12 -16.06 -7.37
N PHE A 382 13.68 -15.87 -6.13
CA PHE A 382 12.95 -14.67 -5.69
C PHE A 382 13.92 -13.53 -5.33
N TYR A 383 13.44 -12.31 -5.36
CA TYR A 383 14.21 -11.19 -4.83
C TYR A 383 14.55 -11.43 -3.36
N ALA A 384 15.75 -11.06 -2.97
CA ALA A 384 16.21 -11.13 -1.59
C ALA A 384 15.63 -9.94 -0.80
N ASP A 385 14.30 -9.97 -0.63
CA ASP A 385 13.52 -9.10 0.22
C ASP A 385 13.19 -9.88 1.50
N ILE A 386 13.95 -9.65 2.57
CA ILE A 386 13.90 -10.44 3.81
C ILE A 386 13.85 -9.51 5.00
N ILE A 387 12.97 -9.81 5.93
CA ILE A 387 12.89 -9.15 7.23
C ILE A 387 13.07 -10.16 8.36
N ALA A 388 13.42 -9.67 9.55
CA ALA A 388 13.47 -10.52 10.74
C ALA A 388 12.83 -9.85 11.95
N THR A 389 12.22 -10.69 12.80
CA THR A 389 11.71 -10.37 14.13
C THR A 389 12.44 -11.16 15.20
N ASN A 390 12.35 -10.72 16.45
CA ASN A 390 12.88 -11.50 17.59
C ASN A 390 12.04 -12.76 17.83
N ASP A 391 10.72 -12.59 17.82
CA ASP A 391 9.75 -13.61 18.20
C ASP A 391 8.85 -14.00 17.03
N SER A 392 8.07 -15.06 17.20
CA SER A 392 7.19 -15.61 16.17
C SER A 392 5.95 -14.73 15.96
N PRO A 393 5.75 -14.14 14.77
CA PRO A 393 4.56 -13.32 14.49
C PRO A 393 3.27 -14.14 14.35
N THR A 394 3.34 -15.46 14.29
CA THR A 394 2.14 -16.31 14.35
C THR A 394 1.70 -16.59 15.80
N GLU A 395 2.58 -16.39 16.79
CA GLU A 395 2.26 -16.47 18.21
C GLU A 395 1.85 -15.10 18.77
N ASP A 396 2.53 -14.03 18.34
CA ASP A 396 2.21 -12.64 18.65
C ASP A 396 2.45 -11.77 17.43
N ILE A 397 1.38 -11.39 16.75
CA ILE A 397 1.43 -10.60 15.52
C ILE A 397 2.04 -9.20 15.75
N SER A 398 1.98 -8.68 16.99
CA SER A 398 2.52 -7.37 17.35
C SER A 398 4.05 -7.28 17.20
N THR A 399 4.75 -8.41 17.13
CA THR A 399 6.20 -8.48 16.87
C THR A 399 6.58 -7.83 15.53
N LEU A 400 5.65 -7.82 14.55
CA LEU A 400 5.86 -7.14 13.27
C LEU A 400 6.01 -5.62 13.39
N LYS A 401 5.66 -5.02 14.52
CA LYS A 401 5.94 -3.59 14.82
C LYS A 401 7.41 -3.34 15.14
N ASN A 402 8.19 -4.39 15.44
CA ASN A 402 9.57 -4.31 15.86
C ASN A 402 10.49 -5.14 14.94
N ILE A 403 10.54 -4.77 13.66
CA ILE A 403 11.45 -5.39 12.70
C ILE A 403 12.90 -5.04 13.08
N ILE A 404 13.75 -6.05 13.20
CA ILE A 404 15.15 -5.89 13.62
C ILE A 404 16.14 -6.00 12.45
N PHE A 405 15.74 -6.61 11.35
CA PHE A 405 16.56 -6.74 10.15
C PHE A 405 15.71 -6.48 8.91
N VAL A 406 16.27 -5.74 7.95
CA VAL A 406 15.62 -5.45 6.66
C VAL A 406 16.64 -5.57 5.55
N MET A 407 16.40 -6.50 4.64
CA MET A 407 17.07 -6.63 3.35
C MET A 407 16.06 -6.41 2.23
N LYS A 408 16.43 -5.61 1.23
CA LYS A 408 15.65 -5.41 0.01
C LYS A 408 16.61 -5.48 -1.20
N ASP A 409 16.19 -6.22 -2.23
CA ASP A 409 17.01 -6.44 -3.42
C ASP A 409 18.45 -6.91 -3.07
N GLY A 410 18.61 -7.73 -2.01
CA GLY A 410 19.87 -8.24 -1.53
C GLY A 410 20.74 -7.24 -0.74
N GLU A 411 20.32 -5.99 -0.58
CA GLU A 411 21.02 -4.98 0.23
C GLU A 411 20.39 -4.82 1.60
N VAL A 412 21.25 -4.72 2.64
CA VAL A 412 20.82 -4.59 4.03
C VAL A 412 20.69 -3.13 4.42
N TYR A 413 19.52 -2.75 4.90
CA TYR A 413 19.18 -1.39 5.32
C TYR A 413 19.03 -1.24 6.84
N LYS A 414 18.79 -2.36 7.56
CA LYS A 414 18.68 -2.42 9.01
C LYS A 414 19.27 -3.73 9.52
N LYS A 415 20.05 -3.66 10.61
CA LYS A 415 20.67 -4.81 11.29
C LYS A 415 20.89 -4.52 12.77
#